data_891bee099837e2eeb9cb13792028f3c2
#
_entry.id   891bee099837e2eeb9cb13792028f3c2
#
_cell.length_a   1.000
_cell.length_b   1.000
_cell.length_c   1.000
_cell.angle_alpha   90.00
_cell.angle_beta   90.00
_cell.angle_gamma   90.00
#
_symmetry.space_group_name_H-M   'P 1'
#
loop_
_entity.id
_entity.type
_entity.pdbx_description
1 polymer ?
#
loop_
_entity_poly.entity_id
_entity_poly.type
_entity_poly.pdbx_seq_one_letter_code
_entity_poly.pdbx_strand_id
1 'polypeptide(L)'
;MKDIKARKQVEKSGAACFDRAFGSKGRGKNLMSSSIETIKSSLCKAGLRLLAEGLVARTWGNISIRIDERRMAVTPSGIMYEDILPEHIAVMDIITGRWESTVRPSGEKKLHAAIYRERPDVGAIVHTHQMNASVCAAARVDVEVNDRAAADILRASKIYCSGYGRPGTGKLTKETVSVLKGGMCALMANHGAVCLGKDIDEAFTVSRILENVCGTFLAEKISAASPSAVMTAENICRIYLHIRASGARS
;
A
#
# COMPACT_ATOMS: atom_id res chain seq x y z
N MET A 1 -30.16 12.56 -21.22
CA MET A 1 -31.07 12.15 -20.13
C MET A 1 -31.30 10.63 -20.00
N LYS A 2 -30.97 9.80 -21.02
CA LYS A 2 -31.13 8.32 -20.93
C LYS A 2 -29.99 7.59 -20.18
N ASP A 3 -28.79 8.12 -20.21
CA ASP A 3 -27.61 7.48 -19.54
C ASP A 3 -27.58 7.56 -18.02
N ILE A 4 -28.22 8.56 -17.42
CA ILE A 4 -28.24 8.74 -15.96
C ILE A 4 -29.19 7.74 -15.28
N LYS A 5 -30.26 7.33 -15.96
CA LYS A 5 -31.20 6.32 -15.44
C LYS A 5 -30.61 4.89 -15.45
N ALA A 6 -29.82 4.55 -16.45
CA ALA A 6 -29.18 3.24 -16.54
C ALA A 6 -28.10 3.02 -15.44
N ARG A 7 -27.33 4.05 -15.09
CA ARG A 7 -26.32 3.96 -14.01
C ARG A 7 -26.95 3.76 -12.62
N LYS A 8 -28.07 4.43 -12.32
CA LYS A 8 -28.79 4.26 -11.03
C LYS A 8 -29.43 2.88 -10.85
N GLN A 9 -29.75 2.19 -11.94
CA GLN A 9 -30.36 0.85 -11.89
C GLN A 9 -29.34 -0.26 -11.64
N VAL A 10 -28.10 -0.09 -12.12
CA VAL A 10 -27.00 -1.02 -11.87
C VAL A 10 -26.51 -0.93 -10.42
N GLU A 11 -26.51 0.27 -9.82
CA GLU A 11 -26.14 0.45 -8.40
C GLU A 11 -27.13 -0.20 -7.42
N LYS A 12 -28.44 -0.18 -7.75
CA LYS A 12 -29.48 -0.80 -6.89
C LYS A 12 -29.49 -2.34 -6.96
N SER A 13 -29.09 -2.95 -8.07
CA SER A 13 -29.03 -4.41 -8.20
C SER A 13 -27.79 -5.03 -7.52
N GLY A 14 -26.72 -4.25 -7.32
CA GLY A 14 -25.50 -4.70 -6.65
C GLY A 14 -25.66 -4.91 -5.14
N ALA A 15 -26.40 -4.04 -4.46
CA ALA A 15 -26.61 -4.11 -3.01
C ALA A 15 -27.49 -5.30 -2.60
N ALA A 16 -28.53 -5.61 -3.35
CA ALA A 16 -29.46 -6.71 -3.03
C ALA A 16 -28.87 -8.12 -3.21
N CYS A 17 -27.78 -8.27 -3.99
CA CYS A 17 -27.16 -9.57 -4.25
C CYS A 17 -26.07 -9.93 -3.23
N PHE A 18 -25.52 -8.94 -2.49
CA PHE A 18 -24.48 -9.14 -1.49
C PHE A 18 -25.02 -9.83 -0.23
N ASP A 19 -26.23 -9.42 0.22
CA ASP A 19 -26.87 -10.01 1.40
C ASP A 19 -27.15 -11.51 1.32
N ARG A 20 -27.31 -12.07 0.09
CA ARG A 20 -27.54 -13.50 -0.10
C ARG A 20 -26.26 -14.34 -0.05
N ALA A 21 -25.10 -13.75 -0.26
CA ALA A 21 -23.82 -14.47 -0.27
C ALA A 21 -23.22 -14.66 1.13
N PHE A 22 -23.67 -13.87 2.12
CA PHE A 22 -23.15 -13.86 3.50
C PHE A 22 -24.16 -14.31 4.56
N GLY A 23 -25.26 -14.95 4.17
CA GLY A 23 -26.31 -15.40 5.08
C GLY A 23 -25.86 -16.50 6.06
N SER A 24 -25.69 -16.19 7.33
CA SER A 24 -25.65 -17.14 8.44
C SER A 24 -26.28 -16.58 9.71
N LYS A 25 -26.87 -17.49 10.49
CA LYS A 25 -27.85 -17.34 11.56
C LYS A 25 -27.48 -16.38 12.70
N GLY A 26 -28.49 -15.74 13.23
CA GLY A 26 -28.63 -14.60 14.15
C GLY A 26 -27.71 -14.38 15.38
N ARG A 27 -26.92 -15.30 15.91
CA ARG A 27 -25.96 -15.05 17.00
C ARG A 27 -24.55 -14.72 16.49
N GLY A 28 -24.13 -15.24 15.34
CA GLY A 28 -22.86 -14.90 14.71
C GLY A 28 -22.83 -13.50 14.11
N LYS A 29 -23.98 -12.95 13.71
CA LYS A 29 -24.08 -11.63 13.08
C LYS A 29 -23.66 -10.48 14.01
N ASN A 30 -23.96 -10.53 15.29
CA ASN A 30 -23.66 -9.45 16.24
C ASN A 30 -22.18 -9.41 16.62
N LEU A 31 -21.54 -10.56 16.84
CA LEU A 31 -20.10 -10.61 17.14
C LEU A 31 -19.23 -10.25 15.91
N MET A 32 -19.59 -10.71 14.73
CA MET A 32 -18.87 -10.38 13.49
C MET A 32 -19.04 -8.90 13.10
N SER A 33 -20.21 -8.32 13.32
CA SER A 33 -20.45 -6.91 13.09
C SER A 33 -19.60 -6.04 14.01
N SER A 34 -19.50 -6.37 15.31
CA SER A 34 -18.64 -5.65 16.25
C SER A 34 -17.16 -5.75 15.90
N SER A 35 -16.69 -6.87 15.34
CA SER A 35 -15.32 -7.04 14.92
C SER A 35 -14.99 -6.23 13.66
N ILE A 36 -15.91 -6.11 12.71
CA ILE A 36 -15.72 -5.29 11.49
C ILE A 36 -15.67 -3.81 11.84
N GLU A 37 -16.55 -3.32 12.72
CA GLU A 37 -16.52 -1.92 13.15
C GLU A 37 -15.23 -1.58 13.92
N THR A 38 -14.71 -2.52 14.71
CA THR A 38 -13.41 -2.37 15.36
C THR A 38 -12.29 -2.26 14.32
N ILE A 39 -12.29 -3.08 13.27
CA ILE A 39 -11.32 -3.02 12.17
C ILE A 39 -11.42 -1.68 11.42
N LYS A 40 -12.62 -1.21 11.11
CA LYS A 40 -12.84 0.08 10.46
C LYS A 40 -12.30 1.23 11.31
N SER A 41 -12.59 1.24 12.61
CA SER A 41 -12.05 2.23 13.55
C SER A 41 -10.53 2.17 13.65
N SER A 42 -9.93 0.97 13.59
CA SER A 42 -8.48 0.79 13.56
C SER A 42 -7.87 1.37 12.28
N LEU A 43 -8.53 1.24 11.12
CA LEU A 43 -8.09 1.84 9.87
C LEU A 43 -8.14 3.37 9.90
N CYS A 44 -9.15 3.98 10.52
CA CYS A 44 -9.19 5.43 10.72
C CYS A 44 -7.98 5.90 11.55
N LYS A 45 -7.69 5.23 12.67
CA LYS A 45 -6.52 5.53 13.49
C LYS A 45 -5.21 5.32 12.74
N ALA A 46 -5.11 4.26 11.95
CA ALA A 46 -3.95 3.98 11.11
C ALA A 46 -3.74 5.06 10.04
N GLY A 47 -4.79 5.62 9.48
CA GLY A 47 -4.72 6.76 8.56
C GLY A 47 -4.09 8.00 9.21
N LEU A 48 -4.51 8.35 10.43
CA LEU A 48 -3.88 9.43 11.21
C LEU A 48 -2.41 9.15 11.52
N ARG A 49 -2.08 7.89 11.81
CA ARG A 49 -0.70 7.45 12.05
C ARG A 49 0.19 7.61 10.82
N LEU A 50 -0.32 7.34 9.59
CA LEU A 50 0.43 7.59 8.35
C LEU A 50 0.90 9.03 8.24
N LEU A 51 0.03 9.99 8.57
CA LEU A 51 0.36 11.41 8.57
C LEU A 51 1.36 11.76 9.67
N ALA A 52 1.10 11.30 10.89
CA ALA A 52 1.94 11.59 12.06
C ALA A 52 3.38 11.05 11.90
N GLU A 53 3.55 9.89 11.25
CA GLU A 53 4.86 9.29 10.98
C GLU A 53 5.50 9.82 9.67
N GLY A 54 4.87 10.75 8.94
CA GLY A 54 5.41 11.32 7.70
C GLY A 54 5.53 10.33 6.54
N LEU A 55 4.77 9.23 6.58
CA LEU A 55 4.83 8.16 5.58
C LEU A 55 4.05 8.50 4.31
N VAL A 56 3.18 9.50 4.37
CA VAL A 56 2.39 10.00 3.24
C VAL A 56 2.19 11.52 3.34
N ALA A 57 1.77 12.12 2.23
CA ALA A 57 1.33 13.50 2.17
C ALA A 57 -0.11 13.56 1.63
N ARG A 58 -0.94 14.44 2.20
CA ARG A 58 -2.33 14.65 1.77
C ARG A 58 -3.14 13.34 1.83
N THR A 59 -3.80 12.99 0.72
CA THR A 59 -4.63 11.78 0.55
C THR A 59 -3.87 10.62 -0.12
N TRP A 60 -2.55 10.74 -0.26
CA TRP A 60 -1.74 9.74 -0.92
C TRP A 60 -1.50 8.53 0.00
N GLY A 61 -1.22 7.39 -0.62
CA GLY A 61 -1.15 6.14 0.12
C GLY A 61 -2.54 5.56 0.42
N ASN A 62 -2.56 4.40 1.01
CA ASN A 62 -3.78 3.72 1.45
C ASN A 62 -3.44 2.52 2.34
N ILE A 63 -4.41 2.09 3.12
CA ILE A 63 -4.23 1.00 4.08
C ILE A 63 -5.38 0.01 3.91
N SER A 64 -5.07 -1.27 4.11
CA SER A 64 -6.09 -2.30 4.29
C SER A 64 -5.75 -3.26 5.42
N ILE A 65 -6.78 -3.87 5.99
CA ILE A 65 -6.68 -4.96 6.97
C ILE A 65 -7.51 -6.13 6.47
N ARG A 66 -6.96 -7.34 6.51
CA ARG A 66 -7.67 -8.56 6.23
C ARG A 66 -8.68 -8.84 7.34
N ILE A 67 -9.93 -9.06 6.97
CA ILE A 67 -10.99 -9.43 7.91
C ILE A 67 -11.01 -10.96 8.08
N ASP A 68 -10.93 -11.67 6.96
CA ASP A 68 -10.90 -13.14 6.88
C ASP A 68 -10.28 -13.58 5.55
N GLU A 69 -10.38 -14.85 5.22
CA GLU A 69 -9.84 -15.43 3.98
C GLU A 69 -10.42 -14.78 2.71
N ARG A 70 -11.59 -14.19 2.81
CA ARG A 70 -12.36 -13.67 1.69
C ARG A 70 -12.57 -12.17 1.69
N ARG A 71 -12.42 -11.50 2.84
CA ARG A 71 -12.75 -10.09 2.98
C ARG A 71 -11.57 -9.28 3.51
N MET A 72 -11.49 -8.05 3.02
CA MET A 72 -10.61 -7.01 3.57
C MET A 72 -11.38 -5.72 3.79
N ALA A 73 -10.95 -4.92 4.75
CA ALA A 73 -11.32 -3.52 4.90
C ALA A 73 -10.26 -2.64 4.26
N VAL A 74 -10.64 -1.56 3.57
CA VAL A 74 -9.71 -0.68 2.87
C VAL A 74 -10.15 0.78 2.95
N THR A 75 -9.19 1.70 3.09
CA THR A 75 -9.41 3.15 3.15
C THR A 75 -10.06 3.70 1.88
N PRO A 76 -10.83 4.81 2.01
CA PRO A 76 -11.49 5.46 0.87
C PRO A 76 -10.49 6.16 -0.06
N SER A 77 -10.96 6.58 -1.21
CA SER A 77 -10.23 7.38 -2.19
C SER A 77 -10.58 8.86 -2.04
N GLY A 78 -9.56 9.73 -1.94
CA GLY A 78 -9.73 11.19 -2.05
C GLY A 78 -10.32 11.88 -0.82
N ILE A 79 -10.42 11.20 0.32
CA ILE A 79 -10.79 11.79 1.61
C ILE A 79 -9.51 12.03 2.42
N MET A 80 -9.37 13.19 3.05
CA MET A 80 -8.26 13.47 3.97
C MET A 80 -8.31 12.49 5.14
N TYR A 81 -7.16 12.02 5.61
CA TYR A 81 -7.09 11.02 6.66
C TYR A 81 -7.76 11.47 7.97
N GLU A 82 -7.74 12.77 8.24
CA GLU A 82 -8.40 13.40 9.39
C GLU A 82 -9.93 13.33 9.32
N ASP A 83 -10.48 13.24 8.10
CA ASP A 83 -11.92 13.25 7.83
C ASP A 83 -12.48 11.83 7.58
N ILE A 84 -11.63 10.79 7.64
CA ILE A 84 -12.08 9.42 7.42
C ILE A 84 -12.86 8.94 8.64
N LEU A 85 -14.12 8.57 8.40
CA LEU A 85 -15.01 7.95 9.39
C LEU A 85 -15.15 6.44 9.12
N PRO A 86 -15.54 5.63 10.11
CA PRO A 86 -15.71 4.18 9.92
C PRO A 86 -16.66 3.79 8.77
N GLU A 87 -17.72 4.55 8.52
CA GLU A 87 -18.63 4.33 7.40
C GLU A 87 -18.01 4.58 6.01
N HIS A 88 -16.89 5.33 5.95
CA HIS A 88 -16.12 5.54 4.73
C HIS A 88 -15.23 4.34 4.39
N ILE A 89 -14.92 3.48 5.37
CA ILE A 89 -14.09 2.30 5.16
C ILE A 89 -14.87 1.24 4.40
N ALA A 90 -14.38 0.84 3.24
CA ALA A 90 -15.01 -0.17 2.43
C ALA A 90 -14.65 -1.59 2.90
N VAL A 91 -15.64 -2.46 3.00
CA VAL A 91 -15.45 -3.91 3.10
C VAL A 91 -15.52 -4.49 1.70
N MET A 92 -14.46 -5.18 1.28
CA MET A 92 -14.31 -5.70 -0.06
C MET A 92 -14.08 -7.21 -0.07
N ASP A 93 -14.75 -7.92 -0.96
CA ASP A 93 -14.48 -9.32 -1.29
C ASP A 93 -13.18 -9.40 -2.13
N ILE A 94 -12.18 -10.10 -1.60
CA ILE A 94 -10.83 -10.22 -2.19
C ILE A 94 -10.85 -10.94 -3.55
N ILE A 95 -11.81 -11.86 -3.75
CA ILE A 95 -11.90 -12.69 -4.95
C ILE A 95 -12.69 -11.97 -6.06
N THR A 96 -13.89 -11.48 -5.73
CA THR A 96 -14.79 -10.87 -6.72
C THR A 96 -14.53 -9.38 -6.94
N GLY A 97 -13.87 -8.72 -5.99
CA GLY A 97 -13.64 -7.28 -6.02
C GLY A 97 -14.90 -6.44 -5.73
N ARG A 98 -16.04 -7.08 -5.37
CA ARG A 98 -17.25 -6.38 -4.90
C ARG A 98 -16.99 -5.75 -3.54
N TRP A 99 -17.56 -4.59 -3.28
CA TRP A 99 -17.33 -3.84 -2.05
C TRP A 99 -18.60 -3.12 -1.59
N GLU A 100 -18.66 -2.82 -0.30
CA GLU A 100 -19.70 -2.02 0.35
C GLU A 100 -19.05 -0.86 1.09
N SER A 101 -19.53 0.35 0.84
CA SER A 101 -19.18 1.58 1.53
C SER A 101 -20.11 2.71 1.06
N THR A 102 -20.19 3.78 1.85
CA THR A 102 -20.87 5.03 1.48
C THR A 102 -20.09 5.83 0.42
N VAL A 103 -18.77 5.58 0.32
CA VAL A 103 -17.86 6.27 -0.59
C VAL A 103 -16.99 5.28 -1.37
N ARG A 104 -16.34 5.76 -2.43
CA ARG A 104 -15.49 4.94 -3.28
C ARG A 104 -14.21 4.52 -2.52
N PRO A 105 -13.87 3.22 -2.45
CA PRO A 105 -12.61 2.76 -1.89
C PRO A 105 -11.40 3.17 -2.74
N SER A 106 -10.20 3.06 -2.15
CA SER A 106 -8.92 3.34 -2.82
C SER A 106 -8.87 2.78 -4.24
N GLY A 107 -8.29 3.55 -5.16
CA GLY A 107 -8.02 3.14 -6.52
C GLY A 107 -7.13 1.89 -6.61
N GLU A 108 -6.31 1.66 -5.59
CA GLU A 108 -5.33 0.56 -5.55
C GLU A 108 -5.80 -0.68 -4.78
N LYS A 109 -7.08 -0.74 -4.39
CA LYS A 109 -7.68 -1.92 -3.75
C LYS A 109 -7.41 -3.25 -4.47
N LYS A 110 -7.22 -3.23 -5.81
CA LYS A 110 -6.90 -4.43 -6.59
C LYS A 110 -5.50 -4.96 -6.30
N LEU A 111 -4.54 -4.06 -6.03
CA LEU A 111 -3.19 -4.44 -5.59
C LEU A 111 -3.26 -5.16 -4.24
N HIS A 112 -3.96 -4.56 -3.26
CA HIS A 112 -4.14 -5.17 -1.94
C HIS A 112 -4.82 -6.54 -2.03
N ALA A 113 -5.91 -6.63 -2.79
CA ALA A 113 -6.60 -7.91 -2.99
C ALA A 113 -5.71 -8.97 -3.65
N ALA A 114 -4.86 -8.58 -4.62
CA ALA A 114 -3.93 -9.51 -5.26
C ALA A 114 -2.87 -10.01 -4.27
N ILE A 115 -2.30 -9.13 -3.46
CA ILE A 115 -1.34 -9.50 -2.41
C ILE A 115 -2.00 -10.46 -1.41
N TYR A 116 -3.21 -10.16 -0.93
CA TYR A 116 -3.91 -11.05 0.01
C TYR A 116 -4.22 -12.43 -0.57
N ARG A 117 -4.47 -12.55 -1.87
CA ARG A 117 -4.69 -13.87 -2.51
C ARG A 117 -3.42 -14.72 -2.52
N GLU A 118 -2.26 -14.10 -2.74
CA GLU A 118 -0.99 -14.82 -2.84
C GLU A 118 -0.29 -14.99 -1.49
N ARG A 119 -0.62 -14.16 -0.50
CA ARG A 119 0.04 -14.10 0.81
C ARG A 119 -0.98 -14.26 1.94
N PRO A 120 -1.37 -15.51 2.28
CA PRO A 120 -2.30 -15.76 3.39
C PRO A 120 -1.72 -15.38 4.76
N ASP A 121 -0.40 -15.26 4.87
CA ASP A 121 0.33 -14.81 6.06
C ASP A 121 0.22 -13.29 6.30
N VAL A 122 -0.25 -12.52 5.32
CA VAL A 122 -0.40 -11.06 5.42
C VAL A 122 -1.77 -10.70 5.96
N GLY A 123 -1.81 -9.97 7.08
CA GLY A 123 -3.03 -9.46 7.72
C GLY A 123 -3.28 -7.98 7.49
N ALA A 124 -2.23 -7.19 7.18
CA ALA A 124 -2.36 -5.77 6.87
C ALA A 124 -1.39 -5.33 5.76
N ILE A 125 -1.80 -4.31 5.03
CA ILE A 125 -1.01 -3.69 3.95
C ILE A 125 -1.06 -2.18 4.11
N VAL A 126 0.12 -1.55 4.07
CA VAL A 126 0.32 -0.10 4.07
C VAL A 126 1.03 0.29 2.79
N HIS A 127 0.36 1.08 1.96
CA HIS A 127 0.98 1.72 0.80
C HIS A 127 1.37 3.15 1.16
N THR A 128 2.64 3.50 0.91
CA THR A 128 3.27 4.74 1.36
C THR A 128 3.94 5.49 0.23
N HIS A 129 4.16 6.80 0.47
CA HIS A 129 4.93 7.70 -0.39
C HIS A 129 6.05 8.39 0.42
N GLN A 130 6.66 7.65 1.33
CA GLN A 130 7.75 8.13 2.19
C GLN A 130 8.98 8.52 1.37
N MET A 131 9.75 9.47 1.86
CA MET A 131 10.76 10.22 1.10
C MET A 131 11.82 9.32 0.45
N ASN A 132 12.59 8.59 1.26
CA ASN A 132 13.74 7.83 0.78
C ASN A 132 13.34 6.66 -0.12
N ALA A 133 12.29 5.92 0.27
CA ALA A 133 11.75 4.85 -0.55
C ALA A 133 11.20 5.38 -1.88
N SER A 134 10.54 6.55 -1.90
CA SER A 134 10.06 7.17 -3.13
C SER A 134 11.20 7.64 -4.05
N VAL A 135 12.31 8.13 -3.50
CA VAL A 135 13.51 8.47 -4.28
C VAL A 135 14.10 7.21 -4.93
N CYS A 136 14.27 6.12 -4.17
CA CYS A 136 14.72 4.84 -4.72
C CYS A 136 13.76 4.30 -5.80
N ALA A 137 12.45 4.39 -5.56
CA ALA A 137 11.42 3.98 -6.53
C ALA A 137 11.44 4.84 -7.80
N ALA A 138 11.68 6.15 -7.70
CA ALA A 138 11.81 7.05 -8.83
C ALA A 138 13.10 6.77 -9.63
N ALA A 139 14.21 6.44 -8.95
CA ALA A 139 15.45 6.00 -9.56
C ALA A 139 15.34 4.59 -10.17
N ARG A 140 14.29 3.83 -9.82
CA ARG A 140 14.04 2.44 -10.26
C ARG A 140 15.19 1.50 -9.89
N VAL A 141 15.73 1.66 -8.69
CA VAL A 141 16.82 0.84 -8.19
C VAL A 141 16.32 -0.20 -7.19
N ASP A 142 16.94 -1.36 -7.19
CA ASP A 142 16.84 -2.30 -6.08
C ASP A 142 17.77 -1.83 -4.95
N VAL A 143 17.40 -2.13 -3.71
CA VAL A 143 18.14 -1.70 -2.52
C VAL A 143 18.60 -2.93 -1.75
N GLU A 144 19.92 -3.06 -1.57
CA GLU A 144 20.48 -4.12 -0.71
C GLU A 144 20.21 -3.80 0.77
N VAL A 145 19.89 -4.84 1.54
CA VAL A 145 19.65 -4.75 2.98
C VAL A 145 20.85 -5.33 3.71
N ASN A 146 21.79 -4.47 4.07
CA ASN A 146 23.06 -4.89 4.69
C ASN A 146 22.91 -5.12 6.22
N ASP A 147 21.92 -4.49 6.86
CA ASP A 147 21.62 -4.72 8.27
C ASP A 147 20.81 -6.00 8.46
N ARG A 148 21.33 -6.93 9.29
CA ARG A 148 20.71 -8.24 9.51
C ARG A 148 19.36 -8.13 10.20
N ALA A 149 19.22 -7.24 11.19
CA ALA A 149 17.96 -7.09 11.91
C ALA A 149 16.85 -6.54 10.98
N ALA A 150 17.22 -5.59 10.10
CA ALA A 150 16.32 -5.12 9.05
C ALA A 150 15.97 -6.24 8.07
N ALA A 151 16.95 -7.04 7.62
CA ALA A 151 16.72 -8.15 6.69
C ALA A 151 15.77 -9.20 7.27
N ASP A 152 15.90 -9.52 8.56
CA ASP A 152 15.02 -10.47 9.26
C ASP A 152 13.57 -9.94 9.31
N ILE A 153 13.35 -8.65 9.60
CA ILE A 153 12.02 -8.03 9.64
C ILE A 153 11.42 -7.91 8.23
N LEU A 154 12.23 -7.47 7.26
CA LEU A 154 11.79 -7.34 5.87
C LEU A 154 11.66 -8.69 5.16
N ARG A 155 12.14 -9.76 5.77
CA ARG A 155 12.25 -11.12 5.20
C ARG A 155 12.91 -11.10 3.82
N ALA A 156 13.94 -10.26 3.66
CA ALA A 156 14.64 -10.06 2.40
C ALA A 156 16.02 -9.43 2.63
N SER A 157 17.03 -9.92 1.91
CA SER A 157 18.35 -9.29 1.82
C SER A 157 18.43 -8.22 0.73
N LYS A 158 17.37 -8.08 -0.07
CA LYS A 158 17.25 -7.11 -1.16
C LYS A 158 15.79 -6.71 -1.33
N ILE A 159 15.55 -5.41 -1.43
CA ILE A 159 14.24 -4.83 -1.74
C ILE A 159 14.21 -4.56 -3.24
N TYR A 160 13.25 -5.16 -3.92
CA TYR A 160 13.11 -5.03 -5.36
C TYR A 160 12.22 -3.84 -5.74
N CYS A 161 12.60 -3.16 -6.83
CA CYS A 161 11.77 -2.15 -7.46
C CYS A 161 10.98 -2.78 -8.62
N SER A 162 9.67 -2.63 -8.61
CA SER A 162 8.79 -3.16 -9.66
C SER A 162 8.97 -2.44 -11.00
N GLY A 163 8.53 -3.06 -12.07
CA GLY A 163 8.28 -2.35 -13.32
C GLY A 163 7.21 -1.27 -13.15
N TYR A 164 7.24 -0.25 -14.03
CA TYR A 164 6.25 0.83 -13.98
C TYR A 164 4.85 0.36 -14.42
N GLY A 165 3.87 0.65 -13.59
CA GLY A 165 2.45 0.56 -13.89
C GLY A 165 1.74 1.84 -13.46
N ARG A 166 0.76 2.32 -14.25
CA ARG A 166 -0.03 3.49 -13.86
C ARG A 166 -0.87 3.14 -12.62
N PRO A 167 -1.00 4.04 -11.63
CA PRO A 167 -1.80 3.83 -10.42
C PRO A 167 -3.20 3.29 -10.72
N GLY A 168 -3.65 2.32 -9.93
CA GLY A 168 -4.96 1.68 -10.05
C GLY A 168 -5.12 0.69 -11.21
N THR A 169 -4.07 0.43 -12.01
CA THR A 169 -4.15 -0.51 -13.15
C THR A 169 -3.73 -1.94 -12.78
N GLY A 170 -4.20 -2.91 -13.58
CA GLY A 170 -3.76 -4.31 -13.44
C GLY A 170 -2.28 -4.50 -13.71
N LYS A 171 -1.64 -3.63 -14.54
CA LYS A 171 -0.21 -3.65 -14.77
C LYS A 171 0.55 -3.33 -13.48
N LEU A 172 0.19 -2.24 -12.78
CA LEU A 172 0.79 -1.91 -11.49
C LEU A 172 0.70 -3.10 -10.52
N THR A 173 -0.50 -3.70 -10.41
CA THR A 173 -0.73 -4.86 -9.56
C THR A 173 0.22 -6.01 -9.91
N LYS A 174 0.29 -6.41 -11.18
CA LYS A 174 1.14 -7.51 -11.65
C LYS A 174 2.62 -7.25 -11.37
N GLU A 175 3.11 -6.07 -11.76
CA GLU A 175 4.52 -5.67 -11.59
C GLU A 175 4.92 -5.65 -10.11
N THR A 176 4.07 -5.09 -9.22
CA THR A 176 4.37 -4.99 -7.79
C THR A 176 4.36 -6.36 -7.13
N VAL A 177 3.35 -7.18 -7.39
CA VAL A 177 3.22 -8.52 -6.80
C VAL A 177 4.40 -9.42 -7.22
N SER A 178 4.83 -9.34 -8.49
CA SER A 178 5.91 -10.18 -9.02
C SER A 178 7.26 -9.98 -8.33
N VAL A 179 7.50 -8.82 -7.71
CA VAL A 179 8.77 -8.50 -7.05
C VAL A 179 8.76 -8.69 -5.54
N LEU A 180 7.61 -8.93 -4.93
CA LEU A 180 7.53 -9.18 -3.48
C LEU A 180 8.27 -10.45 -3.05
N LYS A 181 8.22 -11.53 -3.85
CA LYS A 181 9.02 -12.78 -3.69
C LYS A 181 9.09 -13.31 -2.24
N GLY A 182 8.03 -13.18 -1.46
CA GLY A 182 8.02 -13.59 -0.05
C GLY A 182 8.50 -12.51 0.94
N GLY A 183 9.12 -11.43 0.46
CA GLY A 183 9.47 -10.26 1.27
C GLY A 183 8.25 -9.52 1.83
N MET A 184 8.51 -8.60 2.76
CA MET A 184 7.47 -7.82 3.43
C MET A 184 7.29 -6.43 2.81
N CYS A 185 8.08 -6.05 1.82
CA CYS A 185 7.93 -4.77 1.10
C CYS A 185 8.43 -4.86 -0.34
N ALA A 186 8.00 -3.90 -1.16
CA ALA A 186 8.52 -3.65 -2.50
C ALA A 186 8.46 -2.16 -2.83
N LEU A 187 9.40 -1.69 -3.64
CA LEU A 187 9.35 -0.36 -4.25
C LEU A 187 8.51 -0.43 -5.53
N MET A 188 7.72 0.60 -5.75
CA MET A 188 6.83 0.72 -6.92
C MET A 188 7.38 1.82 -7.83
N ALA A 189 7.92 1.45 -9.00
CA ALA A 189 8.62 2.38 -9.90
C ALA A 189 7.84 3.67 -10.17
N ASN A 190 8.47 4.83 -9.90
CA ASN A 190 7.90 6.18 -10.04
C ASN A 190 6.59 6.39 -9.24
N HIS A 191 6.44 5.72 -8.09
CA HIS A 191 5.20 5.79 -7.33
C HIS A 191 5.48 5.92 -5.82
N GLY A 192 5.89 4.86 -5.18
CA GLY A 192 6.09 4.78 -3.73
C GLY A 192 6.48 3.38 -3.31
N ALA A 193 5.95 2.89 -2.19
CA ALA A 193 6.23 1.57 -1.67
C ALA A 193 4.97 0.88 -1.13
N VAL A 194 4.98 -0.45 -1.14
CA VAL A 194 4.00 -1.28 -0.45
C VAL A 194 4.70 -2.05 0.66
N CYS A 195 4.11 -2.04 1.87
CA CYS A 195 4.62 -2.67 3.07
C CYS A 195 3.55 -3.59 3.67
N LEU A 196 3.96 -4.79 4.04
CA LEU A 196 3.11 -5.87 4.49
C LEU A 196 3.36 -6.17 5.96
N GLY A 197 2.36 -6.71 6.65
CA GLY A 197 2.50 -7.21 8.02
C GLY A 197 1.44 -8.28 8.31
N LYS A 198 1.71 -9.11 9.34
CA LYS A 198 0.67 -10.01 9.90
C LYS A 198 -0.48 -9.21 10.53
N ASP A 199 -0.17 -7.98 10.96
CA ASP A 199 -1.09 -6.99 11.50
C ASP A 199 -0.64 -5.58 11.10
N ILE A 200 -1.42 -4.58 11.51
CA ILE A 200 -1.17 -3.18 11.14
C ILE A 200 0.12 -2.64 11.75
N ASP A 201 0.49 -3.07 12.95
CA ASP A 201 1.69 -2.59 13.64
C ASP A 201 2.96 -3.12 12.99
N GLU A 202 2.97 -4.40 12.57
CA GLU A 202 4.07 -4.96 11.79
C GLU A 202 4.21 -4.26 10.43
N ALA A 203 3.11 -3.98 9.72
CA ALA A 203 3.15 -3.26 8.45
C ALA A 203 3.74 -1.85 8.58
N PHE A 204 3.42 -1.12 9.64
CA PHE A 204 4.05 0.16 9.96
C PHE A 204 5.53 0.02 10.34
N THR A 205 5.89 -1.03 11.07
CA THR A 205 7.28 -1.33 11.41
C THR A 205 8.10 -1.59 10.15
N VAL A 206 7.57 -2.40 9.22
CA VAL A 206 8.16 -2.64 7.90
C VAL A 206 8.33 -1.33 7.14
N SER A 207 7.33 -0.43 7.16
CA SER A 207 7.42 0.87 6.48
C SER A 207 8.57 1.72 7.03
N ARG A 208 8.72 1.82 8.34
CA ARG A 208 9.82 2.58 8.95
C ARG A 208 11.20 1.99 8.65
N ILE A 209 11.32 0.68 8.70
CA ILE A 209 12.59 0.00 8.40
C ILE A 209 12.94 0.17 6.92
N LEU A 210 11.96 0.04 6.01
CA LEU A 210 12.15 0.32 4.59
C LEU A 210 12.70 1.74 4.37
N GLU A 211 12.10 2.74 5.02
CA GLU A 211 12.53 4.13 4.89
C GLU A 211 13.97 4.32 5.37
N ASN A 212 14.34 3.72 6.51
CA ASN A 212 15.69 3.80 7.05
C ASN A 212 16.71 3.10 6.12
N VAL A 213 16.40 1.91 5.62
CA VAL A 213 17.26 1.16 4.69
C VAL A 213 17.47 1.94 3.40
N CYS A 214 16.41 2.52 2.83
CA CYS A 214 16.51 3.38 1.66
C CYS A 214 17.33 4.64 1.95
N GLY A 215 17.18 5.26 3.14
CA GLY A 215 17.96 6.41 3.56
C GLY A 215 19.46 6.11 3.67
N THR A 216 19.83 4.99 4.27
CA THR A 216 21.23 4.53 4.36
C THR A 216 21.79 4.29 2.97
N PHE A 217 21.07 3.57 2.10
CA PHE A 217 21.47 3.33 0.71
C PHE A 217 21.72 4.64 -0.06
N LEU A 218 20.81 5.60 0.06
CA LEU A 218 20.96 6.91 -0.59
C LEU A 218 22.15 7.68 -0.06
N ALA A 219 22.37 7.71 1.26
CA ALA A 219 23.52 8.35 1.88
C ALA A 219 24.85 7.78 1.38
N GLU A 220 24.97 6.44 1.28
CA GLU A 220 26.13 5.76 0.71
C GLU A 220 26.37 6.16 -0.76
N LYS A 221 25.31 6.17 -1.59
CA LYS A 221 25.41 6.56 -3.00
C LYS A 221 25.79 8.03 -3.19
N ILE A 222 25.23 8.91 -2.35
CA ILE A 222 25.56 10.34 -2.37
C ILE A 222 27.03 10.55 -1.97
N SER A 223 27.48 9.92 -0.90
CA SER A 223 28.87 10.02 -0.45
C SER A 223 29.87 9.50 -1.49
N ALA A 224 29.56 8.40 -2.15
CA ALA A 224 30.39 7.85 -3.21
C ALA A 224 30.44 8.73 -4.47
N ALA A 225 29.31 9.39 -4.80
CA ALA A 225 29.22 10.22 -6.01
C ALA A 225 29.84 11.62 -5.83
N SER A 226 29.88 12.14 -4.60
CA SER A 226 30.33 13.51 -4.32
C SER A 226 30.83 13.69 -2.87
N PRO A 227 32.04 13.21 -2.56
CA PRO A 227 32.60 13.18 -1.21
C PRO A 227 32.74 14.56 -0.54
N SER A 228 32.77 15.63 -1.29
CA SER A 228 32.99 17.02 -0.81
C SER A 228 31.92 18.03 -1.28
N ALA A 229 30.76 17.56 -1.72
CA ALA A 229 29.82 18.45 -2.41
C ALA A 229 28.94 19.29 -1.48
N VAL A 230 28.94 20.58 -1.71
CA VAL A 230 27.81 21.44 -1.37
C VAL A 230 26.58 20.98 -2.17
N MET A 231 25.45 20.83 -1.51
CA MET A 231 24.20 20.37 -2.15
C MET A 231 23.61 21.48 -3.03
N THR A 232 24.17 21.64 -4.23
CA THR A 232 23.60 22.50 -5.29
C THR A 232 22.58 21.71 -6.10
N ALA A 233 21.69 22.40 -6.82
CA ALA A 233 20.74 21.77 -7.73
C ALA A 233 21.44 20.89 -8.79
N GLU A 234 22.60 21.33 -9.30
CA GLU A 234 23.41 20.57 -10.24
C GLU A 234 23.96 19.29 -9.62
N ASN A 235 24.45 19.34 -8.38
CA ASN A 235 24.93 18.18 -7.65
C ASN A 235 23.81 17.18 -7.38
N ILE A 236 22.61 17.66 -7.01
CA ILE A 236 21.40 16.81 -6.83
C ILE A 236 21.07 16.10 -8.14
N CYS A 237 21.00 16.81 -9.27
CA CYS A 237 20.75 16.20 -10.58
C CYS A 237 21.80 15.15 -10.94
N ARG A 238 23.08 15.42 -10.71
CA ARG A 238 24.18 14.50 -10.99
C ARG A 238 24.08 13.23 -10.13
N ILE A 239 23.79 13.38 -8.83
CA ILE A 239 23.58 12.27 -7.90
C ILE A 239 22.39 11.42 -8.35
N TYR A 240 21.26 12.05 -8.69
CA TYR A 240 20.08 11.35 -9.20
C TYR A 240 20.39 10.52 -10.46
N LEU A 241 21.10 11.11 -11.42
CA LEU A 241 21.50 10.41 -12.66
C LEU A 241 22.46 9.27 -12.36
N HIS A 242 23.40 9.44 -11.42
CA HIS A 242 24.32 8.39 -11.00
C HIS A 242 23.61 7.21 -10.33
N ILE A 243 22.68 7.49 -9.40
CA ILE A 243 21.87 6.47 -8.74
C ILE A 243 21.06 5.70 -9.78
N ARG A 244 20.45 6.41 -10.71
CA ARG A 244 19.65 5.82 -11.77
C ARG A 244 20.46 4.94 -12.72
N ALA A 245 21.67 5.36 -13.11
CA ALA A 245 22.56 4.59 -13.96
C ALA A 245 23.07 3.31 -13.27
N SER A 246 23.26 3.35 -11.94
CA SER A 246 23.72 2.20 -11.14
C SER A 246 22.68 1.09 -10.99
N GLY A 247 21.41 1.39 -11.26
CA GLY A 247 20.29 0.47 -11.06
C GLY A 247 19.40 0.25 -12.28
N ALA A 248 19.77 0.85 -13.43
CA ALA A 248 18.99 0.66 -14.66
C ALA A 248 19.08 -0.80 -15.12
N ARG A 249 18.00 -1.53 -14.93
CA ARG A 249 17.78 -2.77 -15.69
C ARG A 249 17.46 -2.36 -17.13
N SER A 250 18.28 -2.84 -18.05
CA SER A 250 17.99 -2.86 -19.49
C SER A 250 16.67 -3.57 -19.80
#